data_5d0d26cad27486e33059e7b89bff2eaf
#
_entry.id   5d0d26cad27486e33059e7b89bff2eaf
#
_cell.length_a   1.000
_cell.length_b   1.000
_cell.length_c   1.000
_cell.angle_alpha   90.00
_cell.angle_beta   90.00
_cell.angle_gamma   90.00
#
_symmetry.space_group_name_H-M   'P 1'
#
loop_
_entity.id
_entity.type
_entity.pdbx_description
1 polymer ?
#
loop_
_entity_poly.entity_id
_entity_poly.type
_entity_poly.pdbx_seq_one_letter_code
_entity_poly.pdbx_strand_id
1 'polypeptide(L)'
;TNACTVNAINPDFNPRYWIYLIRTGMEEELLRDKDIIWQCVSCNKCTYACPRDVNPEGVMKATAHWLELKGHTEPKPATVFDEEFSGQVFKTGKIEEGSIMMKFFQRTGQPLFQDWLVALVRSLVLRLPVTMLTKLGLASIFHPRTRNWEKSRRAIEDYIEERETANRKALGLDIQGAE
;
A
#
# COMPACT_ATOMS: atom_id res chain seq x y z
N THR A 1 15.56 -16.42 -3.80
CA THR A 1 15.57 -15.48 -4.94
C THR A 1 14.85 -16.10 -6.14
N ASN A 2 15.15 -17.33 -6.53
CA ASN A 2 14.55 -17.98 -7.71
C ASN A 2 13.01 -18.11 -7.69
N ALA A 3 12.39 -18.04 -6.51
CA ALA A 3 10.93 -18.06 -6.38
C ALA A 3 10.28 -16.68 -6.42
N CYS A 4 11.07 -15.59 -6.41
CA CYS A 4 10.54 -14.24 -6.36
C CYS A 4 10.00 -13.81 -7.73
N THR A 5 8.73 -13.42 -7.80
CA THR A 5 8.10 -12.92 -9.04
C THR A 5 8.66 -11.57 -9.46
N VAL A 6 8.97 -10.69 -8.52
CA VAL A 6 9.56 -9.37 -8.81
C VAL A 6 11.00 -9.53 -9.32
N ASN A 7 11.81 -10.40 -8.68
CA ASN A 7 13.17 -10.66 -9.15
C ASN A 7 13.22 -11.25 -10.56
N ALA A 8 12.20 -11.99 -10.99
CA ALA A 8 12.10 -12.52 -12.34
C ALA A 8 11.93 -11.41 -13.41
N ILE A 9 11.38 -10.27 -13.02
CA ILE A 9 11.14 -9.12 -13.92
C ILE A 9 12.25 -8.08 -13.74
N ASN A 10 12.62 -7.80 -12.49
CA ASN A 10 13.70 -6.88 -12.11
C ASN A 10 14.76 -7.62 -11.30
N PRO A 11 15.91 -8.00 -11.90
CA PRO A 11 16.98 -8.73 -11.23
C PRO A 11 17.63 -7.97 -10.06
N ASP A 12 17.54 -6.64 -10.04
CA ASP A 12 18.07 -5.81 -8.96
C ASP A 12 17.28 -6.02 -7.66
N PHE A 13 16.02 -6.44 -7.75
CA PHE A 13 15.22 -6.81 -6.59
C PHE A 13 15.61 -8.21 -6.10
N ASN A 14 16.47 -8.29 -5.09
CA ASN A 14 16.96 -9.54 -4.54
C ASN A 14 16.68 -9.67 -3.04
N PRO A 15 15.61 -10.37 -2.60
CA PRO A 15 15.29 -10.52 -1.18
C PRO A 15 16.41 -11.16 -0.35
N ARG A 16 17.20 -12.05 -0.93
CA ARG A 16 18.34 -12.68 -0.25
C ARG A 16 19.44 -11.67 0.05
N TYR A 17 19.69 -10.74 -0.85
CA TYR A 17 20.66 -9.67 -0.67
C TYR A 17 20.26 -8.75 0.48
N TRP A 18 19.00 -8.36 0.56
CA TRP A 18 18.49 -7.54 1.67
C TRP A 18 18.62 -8.21 3.02
N ILE A 19 18.29 -9.51 3.10
CA ILE A 19 18.48 -10.30 4.32
C ILE A 19 19.96 -10.37 4.70
N TYR A 20 20.86 -10.46 3.73
CA TYR A 20 22.30 -10.43 3.96
C TYR A 20 22.74 -9.08 4.55
N LEU A 21 22.35 -7.96 3.97
CA LEU A 21 22.68 -6.61 4.47
C LEU A 21 22.21 -6.43 5.91
N ILE A 22 20.98 -6.84 6.22
CA ILE A 22 20.41 -6.76 7.57
C ILE A 22 21.22 -7.60 8.56
N ARG A 23 21.56 -8.83 8.19
CA ARG A 23 22.34 -9.73 9.06
C ARG A 23 23.74 -9.24 9.33
N THR A 24 24.36 -8.54 8.40
CA THR A 24 25.73 -8.02 8.51
C THR A 24 25.78 -6.61 9.06
N GLY A 25 24.61 -5.97 9.30
CA GLY A 25 24.54 -4.60 9.81
C GLY A 25 24.97 -3.53 8.79
N MET A 26 24.90 -3.83 7.49
CA MET A 26 25.27 -2.92 6.41
C MET A 26 24.12 -1.93 6.12
N GLU A 27 23.92 -1.01 7.05
CA GLU A 27 22.82 -0.04 6.99
C GLU A 27 23.00 0.97 5.83
N GLU A 28 24.21 1.42 5.57
CA GLU A 28 24.48 2.41 4.50
C GLU A 28 24.10 1.87 3.12
N GLU A 29 24.44 0.62 2.83
CA GLU A 29 24.10 -0.05 1.58
C GLU A 29 22.58 -0.26 1.47
N LEU A 30 21.93 -0.61 2.57
CA LEU A 30 20.48 -0.77 2.63
C LEU A 30 19.77 0.56 2.34
N LEU A 31 20.24 1.66 2.93
CA LEU A 31 19.68 2.98 2.71
C LEU A 31 19.94 3.51 1.29
N ARG A 32 21.08 3.19 0.70
CA ARG A 32 21.39 3.57 -0.70
C ARG A 32 20.39 2.98 -1.68
N ASP A 33 20.06 1.71 -1.49
CA ASP A 33 19.22 0.95 -2.43
C ASP A 33 17.76 0.83 -1.94
N LYS A 34 17.35 1.64 -0.94
CA LYS A 34 16.03 1.57 -0.27
C LYS A 34 14.83 1.59 -1.21
N ASP A 35 14.91 2.32 -2.32
CA ASP A 35 13.81 2.46 -3.28
C ASP A 35 13.42 1.14 -3.96
N ILE A 36 14.34 0.18 -3.99
CA ILE A 36 14.08 -1.14 -4.58
C ILE A 36 13.23 -2.01 -3.64
N ILE A 37 13.33 -1.83 -2.32
CA ILE A 37 12.59 -2.61 -1.32
C ILE A 37 11.07 -2.52 -1.52
N TRP A 38 10.60 -1.34 -1.90
CA TRP A 38 9.17 -1.06 -2.12
C TRP A 38 8.57 -1.82 -3.31
N GLN A 39 9.38 -2.44 -4.14
CA GLN A 39 8.89 -3.27 -5.25
C GLN A 39 8.34 -4.62 -4.77
N CYS A 40 8.45 -4.93 -3.46
CA CYS A 40 7.90 -6.16 -2.89
C CYS A 40 6.38 -6.14 -2.92
N VAL A 41 5.78 -7.04 -3.70
CA VAL A 41 4.32 -7.19 -3.81
C VAL A 41 3.73 -8.14 -2.77
N SER A 42 4.46 -8.48 -1.72
CA SER A 42 4.01 -9.32 -0.59
C SER A 42 3.31 -10.63 -1.00
N CYS A 43 3.74 -11.24 -2.10
CA CYS A 43 3.10 -12.46 -2.64
C CYS A 43 3.41 -13.76 -1.87
N ASN A 44 4.24 -13.71 -0.83
CA ASN A 44 4.66 -14.84 0.02
C ASN A 44 5.37 -16.01 -0.68
N LYS A 45 5.59 -15.99 -1.98
CA LYS A 45 6.26 -17.08 -2.72
C LYS A 45 7.65 -17.43 -2.16
N CYS A 46 8.43 -16.42 -1.77
CA CYS A 46 9.75 -16.62 -1.19
C CYS A 46 9.71 -17.29 0.18
N THR A 47 8.67 -17.04 0.98
CA THR A 47 8.43 -17.67 2.28
C THR A 47 8.06 -19.14 2.11
N TYR A 48 7.10 -19.45 1.24
CA TYR A 48 6.70 -20.83 0.96
C TYR A 48 7.83 -21.69 0.35
N ALA A 49 8.68 -21.08 -0.47
CA ALA A 49 9.79 -21.78 -1.11
C ALA A 49 11.06 -21.84 -0.25
N CYS A 50 11.03 -21.33 0.98
CA CYS A 50 12.21 -21.28 1.83
C CYS A 50 12.49 -22.63 2.51
N PRO A 51 13.60 -23.34 2.20
CA PRO A 51 13.90 -24.62 2.82
C PRO A 51 14.41 -24.49 4.27
N ARG A 52 14.63 -23.28 4.74
CA ARG A 52 15.14 -22.96 6.08
C ARG A 52 14.08 -22.36 7.01
N ASP A 53 12.82 -22.36 6.58
CA ASP A 53 11.70 -21.78 7.32
C ASP A 53 11.93 -20.33 7.78
N VAL A 54 12.71 -19.59 7.00
CA VAL A 54 12.86 -18.15 7.14
C VAL A 54 11.63 -17.49 6.46
N ASN A 55 11.11 -16.43 7.06
CA ASN A 55 10.03 -15.64 6.47
C ASN A 55 10.59 -14.43 5.70
N PRO A 56 11.09 -14.59 4.46
CA PRO A 56 11.71 -13.48 3.72
C PRO A 56 10.74 -12.33 3.42
N GLU A 57 9.47 -12.64 3.19
CA GLU A 57 8.45 -11.61 2.98
C GLU A 57 8.25 -10.76 4.24
N GLY A 58 8.16 -11.39 5.40
CA GLY A 58 8.07 -10.69 6.69
C GLY A 58 9.30 -9.81 6.95
N VAL A 59 10.50 -10.26 6.57
CA VAL A 59 11.71 -9.43 6.66
C VAL A 59 11.59 -8.20 5.75
N MET A 60 11.11 -8.36 4.51
CA MET A 60 10.93 -7.23 3.59
C MET A 60 9.92 -6.20 4.14
N LYS A 61 8.79 -6.67 4.69
CA LYS A 61 7.80 -5.79 5.35
C LYS A 61 8.38 -5.05 6.55
N ALA A 62 9.09 -5.78 7.42
CA ALA A 62 9.72 -5.17 8.59
C ALA A 62 10.75 -4.11 8.19
N THR A 63 11.50 -4.36 7.11
CA THR A 63 12.48 -3.40 6.58
C THR A 63 11.80 -2.16 6.00
N ALA A 64 10.72 -2.33 5.25
CA ALA A 64 9.93 -1.22 4.73
C ALA A 64 9.37 -0.36 5.88
N HIS A 65 8.77 -0.99 6.88
CA HIS A 65 8.25 -0.29 8.05
C HIS A 65 9.36 0.43 8.85
N TRP A 66 10.53 -0.17 8.99
CA TRP A 66 11.68 0.48 9.62
C TRP A 66 12.16 1.71 8.83
N LEU A 67 12.15 1.65 7.48
CA LEU A 67 12.46 2.80 6.63
C LEU A 67 11.43 3.93 6.80
N GLU A 68 10.15 3.60 6.90
CA GLU A 68 9.07 4.56 7.18
C GLU A 68 9.27 5.26 8.51
N LEU A 69 9.58 4.50 9.57
CA LEU A 69 9.86 5.06 10.89
C LEU A 69 11.08 5.99 10.92
N LYS A 70 12.04 5.79 10.01
CA LYS A 70 13.19 6.68 9.79
C LYS A 70 12.87 7.87 8.87
N GLY A 71 11.62 8.03 8.43
CA GLY A 71 11.19 9.11 7.56
C GLY A 71 11.48 8.89 6.07
N HIS A 72 11.91 7.69 5.68
CA HIS A 72 12.08 7.30 4.29
C HIS A 72 10.75 6.76 3.75
N THR A 73 9.91 7.64 3.28
CA THR A 73 8.65 7.25 2.61
C THR A 73 8.84 7.16 1.10
N GLU A 74 8.12 6.27 0.46
CA GLU A 74 8.12 6.17 -0.99
C GLU A 74 7.15 7.21 -1.59
N PRO A 75 7.62 8.19 -2.35
CA PRO A 75 6.76 9.18 -3.00
C PRO A 75 6.18 8.66 -4.33
N LYS A 76 5.67 7.43 -4.37
CA LYS A 76 5.25 6.77 -5.61
C LYS A 76 3.75 6.48 -5.64
N PRO A 77 3.20 6.16 -6.82
CA PRO A 77 1.77 5.85 -6.98
C PRO A 77 1.23 4.80 -5.99
N ALA A 78 2.06 3.81 -5.60
CA ALA A 78 1.68 2.79 -4.63
C ALA A 78 1.32 3.40 -3.27
N THR A 79 2.17 4.29 -2.74
CA THR A 79 1.91 4.98 -1.46
C THR A 79 0.64 5.81 -1.50
N VAL A 80 0.42 6.54 -2.60
CA VAL A 80 -0.81 7.31 -2.80
C VAL A 80 -2.05 6.41 -2.80
N PHE A 81 -1.95 5.25 -3.44
CA PHE A 81 -3.05 4.28 -3.45
C PHE A 81 -3.33 3.75 -2.04
N ASP A 82 -2.31 3.35 -1.31
CA ASP A 82 -2.43 2.80 0.06
C ASP A 82 -2.98 3.86 1.04
N GLU A 83 -2.56 5.11 0.93
CA GLU A 83 -3.10 6.22 1.72
C GLU A 83 -4.58 6.47 1.44
N GLU A 84 -4.99 6.52 0.18
CA GLU A 84 -6.41 6.73 -0.18
C GLU A 84 -7.27 5.53 0.21
N PHE A 85 -6.74 4.32 0.05
CA PHE A 85 -7.41 3.08 0.44
C PHE A 85 -7.61 3.01 1.95
N SER A 86 -6.53 3.11 2.72
CA SER A 86 -6.59 3.07 4.19
C SER A 86 -7.40 4.24 4.74
N GLY A 87 -7.19 5.45 4.24
CA GLY A 87 -7.93 6.65 4.64
C GLY A 87 -9.43 6.51 4.41
N GLN A 88 -9.87 5.88 3.31
CA GLN A 88 -11.29 5.63 3.08
C GLN A 88 -11.85 4.59 4.04
N VAL A 89 -11.13 3.50 4.29
CA VAL A 89 -11.51 2.48 5.27
C VAL A 89 -11.66 3.11 6.66
N PHE A 90 -10.69 3.91 7.11
CA PHE A 90 -10.75 4.61 8.40
C PHE A 90 -11.91 5.59 8.48
N LYS A 91 -12.25 6.27 7.38
CA LYS A 91 -13.32 7.26 7.37
C LYS A 91 -14.72 6.65 7.37
N THR A 92 -14.94 5.57 6.65
CA THR A 92 -16.29 5.04 6.36
C THR A 92 -16.50 3.59 6.77
N GLY A 93 -15.43 2.83 7.03
CA GLY A 93 -15.45 1.39 7.25
C GLY A 93 -15.75 0.56 6.00
N LYS A 94 -15.72 1.20 4.83
CA LYS A 94 -16.00 0.58 3.54
C LYS A 94 -15.06 1.13 2.48
N ILE A 95 -14.85 0.36 1.45
CA ILE A 95 -14.08 0.73 0.28
C ILE A 95 -15.04 1.11 -0.83
N GLU A 96 -14.78 2.24 -1.47
CA GLU A 96 -15.45 2.70 -2.67
C GLU A 96 -14.40 2.88 -3.76
N GLU A 97 -14.28 1.90 -4.61
CA GLU A 97 -13.23 1.80 -5.63
C GLU A 97 -13.20 3.01 -6.55
N GLY A 98 -14.38 3.50 -6.97
CA GLY A 98 -14.47 4.66 -7.85
C GLY A 98 -13.89 5.94 -7.22
N SER A 99 -14.16 6.17 -5.93
CA SER A 99 -13.63 7.33 -5.20
C SER A 99 -12.12 7.23 -5.00
N ILE A 100 -11.60 6.04 -4.66
CA ILE A 100 -10.16 5.79 -4.52
C ILE A 100 -9.45 6.05 -5.84
N MET A 101 -9.96 5.47 -6.92
CA MET A 101 -9.37 5.63 -8.25
C MET A 101 -9.36 7.09 -8.70
N MET A 102 -10.46 7.80 -8.50
CA MET A 102 -10.54 9.23 -8.85
C MET A 102 -9.45 10.05 -8.15
N LYS A 103 -9.33 9.88 -6.84
CA LYS A 103 -8.32 10.59 -6.02
C LYS A 103 -6.90 10.15 -6.37
N PHE A 104 -6.69 8.86 -6.60
CA PHE A 104 -5.41 8.32 -7.03
C PHE A 104 -4.91 9.00 -8.31
N PHE A 105 -5.75 9.05 -9.35
CA PHE A 105 -5.40 9.71 -10.61
C PHE A 105 -5.18 11.21 -10.44
N GLN A 106 -6.00 11.85 -9.63
CA GLN A 106 -5.85 13.27 -9.34
C GLN A 106 -4.52 13.59 -8.64
N ARG A 107 -4.12 12.78 -7.65
CA ARG A 107 -2.89 12.98 -6.87
C ARG A 107 -1.63 12.56 -7.61
N THR A 108 -1.71 11.55 -8.47
CA THR A 108 -0.57 11.07 -9.26
C THR A 108 -0.37 11.83 -10.56
N GLY A 109 -1.32 12.69 -10.95
CA GLY A 109 -1.28 13.43 -12.22
C GLY A 109 -1.41 12.54 -13.45
N GLN A 110 -1.77 11.28 -13.27
CA GLN A 110 -2.00 10.37 -14.39
C GLN A 110 -3.34 10.67 -15.06
N PRO A 111 -3.45 10.55 -16.39
CA PRO A 111 -4.71 10.79 -17.05
C PRO A 111 -5.75 9.75 -16.62
N LEU A 112 -6.86 10.24 -16.04
CA LEU A 112 -7.99 9.41 -15.61
C LEU A 112 -8.58 8.61 -16.78
N PHE A 113 -8.49 9.17 -17.96
CA PHE A 113 -9.04 8.59 -19.17
C PHE A 113 -7.93 8.38 -20.20
N GLN A 114 -7.53 7.14 -20.35
CA GLN A 114 -6.79 6.73 -21.54
C GLN A 114 -7.78 6.65 -22.72
N ASP A 115 -7.33 6.95 -23.94
CA ASP A 115 -8.18 7.04 -25.14
C ASP A 115 -9.06 5.80 -25.36
N TRP A 116 -8.53 4.61 -25.06
CA TRP A 116 -9.28 3.37 -25.15
C TRP A 116 -10.42 3.29 -24.12
N LEU A 117 -10.22 3.82 -22.90
CA LEU A 117 -11.23 3.82 -21.84
C LEU A 117 -12.34 4.81 -22.17
N VAL A 118 -12.00 5.99 -22.71
CA VAL A 118 -12.96 6.96 -23.20
C VAL A 118 -13.82 6.36 -24.31
N ALA A 119 -13.20 5.68 -25.26
CA ALA A 119 -13.90 4.98 -26.33
C ALA A 119 -14.83 3.88 -25.79
N LEU A 120 -14.37 3.10 -24.79
CA LEU A 120 -15.16 2.06 -24.14
C LEU A 120 -16.36 2.65 -23.39
N VAL A 121 -16.14 3.67 -22.55
CA VAL A 121 -17.22 4.33 -21.80
C VAL A 121 -18.23 4.95 -22.74
N ARG A 122 -17.78 5.63 -23.80
CA ARG A 122 -18.65 6.21 -24.81
C ARG A 122 -19.50 5.15 -25.50
N SER A 123 -18.91 4.00 -25.85
CA SER A 123 -19.64 2.89 -26.48
C SER A 123 -20.67 2.24 -25.54
N LEU A 124 -20.35 2.15 -24.24
CA LEU A 124 -21.24 1.62 -23.22
C LEU A 124 -22.41 2.56 -22.92
N VAL A 125 -22.11 3.87 -22.73
CA VAL A 125 -23.11 4.91 -22.44
C VAL A 125 -24.12 5.03 -23.57
N LEU A 126 -23.69 4.92 -24.84
CA LEU A 126 -24.59 4.94 -25.98
C LEU A 126 -25.49 3.69 -26.12
N ARG A 127 -25.16 2.61 -25.41
CA ARG A 127 -25.93 1.34 -25.44
C ARG A 127 -26.77 1.09 -24.19
N LEU A 128 -26.53 1.82 -23.09
CA LEU A 128 -27.27 1.62 -21.85
C LEU A 128 -28.46 2.56 -21.75
N PRO A 129 -29.65 2.09 -21.29
CA PRO A 129 -30.78 2.95 -21.05
C PRO A 129 -30.45 3.97 -19.93
N VAL A 130 -30.89 5.21 -20.11
CA VAL A 130 -30.66 6.33 -19.18
C VAL A 130 -31.04 6.00 -17.74
N THR A 131 -32.08 5.19 -17.55
CA THR A 131 -32.56 4.72 -16.24
C THR A 131 -31.52 3.83 -15.51
N MET A 132 -30.67 3.14 -16.24
CA MET A 132 -29.61 2.30 -15.66
C MET A 132 -28.41 3.14 -15.28
N LEU A 133 -28.07 4.15 -16.09
CA LEU A 133 -27.00 5.11 -15.82
C LEU A 133 -27.29 5.95 -14.57
N THR A 134 -28.54 6.41 -14.39
CA THR A 134 -28.93 7.17 -13.20
C THR A 134 -28.91 6.32 -11.93
N LYS A 135 -29.30 5.05 -11.99
CA LYS A 135 -29.20 4.13 -10.84
C LYS A 135 -27.75 3.79 -10.47
N LEU A 136 -26.89 3.58 -11.42
CA LEU A 136 -25.45 3.36 -11.19
C LEU A 136 -24.79 4.63 -10.62
N GLY A 137 -25.06 5.80 -11.16
CA GLY A 137 -24.51 7.08 -10.69
C GLY A 137 -24.98 7.44 -9.29
N LEU A 138 -26.28 7.25 -8.99
CA LEU A 138 -26.83 7.51 -7.65
C LEU A 138 -26.33 6.50 -6.62
N ALA A 139 -26.14 5.24 -6.97
CA ALA A 139 -25.57 4.23 -6.07
C ALA A 139 -24.13 4.54 -5.66
N SER A 140 -23.36 5.19 -6.54
CA SER A 140 -21.98 5.62 -6.23
C SER A 140 -21.89 6.85 -5.32
N ILE A 141 -22.94 7.67 -5.25
CA ILE A 141 -22.98 8.90 -4.45
C ILE A 141 -23.42 8.64 -3.00
N PHE A 142 -24.31 7.66 -2.79
CA PHE A 142 -24.89 7.35 -1.48
C PHE A 142 -24.33 6.03 -0.93
N HIS A 143 -23.11 6.07 -0.39
CA HIS A 143 -22.57 4.92 0.35
C HIS A 143 -22.84 5.10 1.84
N PRO A 144 -23.75 4.32 2.43
CA PRO A 144 -24.00 4.38 3.87
C PRO A 144 -22.72 3.92 4.61
N ARG A 145 -22.32 4.67 5.62
CA ARG A 145 -21.23 4.28 6.53
C ARG A 145 -21.55 2.92 7.17
N THR A 146 -20.51 2.17 7.50
CA THR A 146 -20.66 0.92 8.26
C THR A 146 -21.29 1.21 9.63
N ARG A 147 -22.28 0.42 10.02
CA ARG A 147 -22.96 0.59 11.30
C ARG A 147 -21.94 0.39 12.45
N ASN A 148 -21.96 1.30 13.43
CA ASN A 148 -21.04 1.31 14.59
C ASN A 148 -19.55 1.42 14.24
N TRP A 149 -19.20 1.89 13.03
CA TRP A 149 -17.82 2.00 12.59
C TRP A 149 -16.97 2.87 13.49
N GLU A 150 -17.51 3.95 14.04
CA GLU A 150 -16.80 4.89 14.89
C GLU A 150 -16.15 4.23 16.11
N LYS A 151 -16.85 3.26 16.73
CA LYS A 151 -16.32 2.49 17.86
C LYS A 151 -15.15 1.58 17.44
N SER A 152 -15.30 0.91 16.31
CA SER A 152 -14.25 0.04 15.77
C SER A 152 -13.04 0.84 15.31
N ARG A 153 -13.26 2.02 14.72
CA ARG A 153 -12.20 2.92 14.28
C ARG A 153 -11.31 3.34 15.44
N ARG A 154 -11.89 3.81 16.53
CA ARG A 154 -11.12 4.23 17.72
C ARG A 154 -10.28 3.08 18.27
N ALA A 155 -10.85 1.89 18.40
CA ALA A 155 -10.11 0.74 18.89
C ALA A 155 -8.94 0.34 17.98
N ILE A 156 -9.07 0.55 16.67
CA ILE A 156 -7.98 0.30 15.71
C ILE A 156 -6.92 1.40 15.81
N GLU A 157 -7.32 2.67 15.92
CA GLU A 157 -6.43 3.82 16.07
C GLU A 157 -5.59 3.67 17.36
N ASP A 158 -6.23 3.38 18.50
CA ASP A 158 -5.56 3.15 19.78
C ASP A 158 -4.54 1.99 19.67
N TYR A 159 -4.91 0.90 19.01
CA TYR A 159 -4.00 -0.24 18.83
C TYR A 159 -2.80 0.08 17.93
N ILE A 160 -3.02 0.84 16.84
CA ILE A 160 -1.94 1.26 15.95
C ILE A 160 -0.96 2.16 16.69
N GLU A 161 -1.46 3.15 17.43
CA GLU A 161 -0.64 4.08 18.20
C GLU A 161 0.19 3.36 19.26
N GLU A 162 -0.41 2.41 19.99
CA GLU A 162 0.29 1.58 20.96
C GLU A 162 1.42 0.76 20.30
N ARG A 163 1.13 0.14 19.15
CA ARG A 163 2.11 -0.65 18.40
C ARG A 163 3.24 0.20 17.83
N GLU A 164 2.94 1.35 17.26
CA GLU A 164 3.95 2.26 16.75
C GLU A 164 4.87 2.78 17.84
N THR A 165 4.31 3.15 18.99
CA THR A 165 5.07 3.59 20.16
C THR A 165 6.00 2.48 20.66
N ALA A 166 5.49 1.25 20.76
CA ALA A 166 6.29 0.10 21.17
C ALA A 166 7.42 -0.21 20.16
N ASN A 167 7.14 -0.13 18.87
CA ASN A 167 8.12 -0.34 17.81
C ASN A 167 9.21 0.73 17.81
N ARG A 168 8.85 2.02 17.94
CA ARG A 168 9.81 3.12 18.06
C ARG A 168 10.73 2.93 19.25
N LYS A 169 10.17 2.60 20.41
CA LYS A 169 10.94 2.32 21.63
C LYS A 169 11.89 1.12 21.44
N ALA A 170 11.43 0.05 20.81
CA ALA A 170 12.24 -1.14 20.56
C ALA A 170 13.39 -0.86 19.58
N LEU A 171 13.21 0.08 18.65
CA LEU A 171 14.22 0.49 17.67
C LEU A 171 15.15 1.60 18.18
N GLY A 172 14.95 2.11 19.41
CA GLY A 172 15.74 3.22 19.97
C GLY A 172 15.53 4.54 19.22
N LEU A 173 14.41 4.69 18.50
CA LEU A 173 14.05 5.91 17.81
C LEU A 173 13.33 6.83 18.81
N ASP A 174 14.01 7.89 19.25
CA ASP A 174 13.44 8.87 20.19
C ASP A 174 12.13 9.47 19.63
N ILE A 175 11.14 9.59 20.53
CA ILE A 175 9.80 10.13 20.21
C ILE A 175 9.84 11.65 19.99
N GLN A 176 11.01 12.29 20.09
CA GLN A 176 11.16 13.73 19.92
C GLN A 176 11.27 14.10 18.45
N GLY A 177 10.15 14.44 17.83
CA GLY A 177 10.16 15.03 16.49
C GLY A 177 8.90 14.83 15.63
N ALA A 178 7.74 14.70 16.24
CA ALA A 178 6.47 14.80 15.54
C ALA A 178 5.65 15.95 16.13
N GLU A 179 6.06 17.18 15.83
CA GLU A 179 5.22 18.39 15.86
C GLU A 179 5.05 18.93 14.44
#